data_fbe52a22f19b423570326c0d1b119177
#
_entry.id   fbe52a22f19b423570326c0d1b119177
#
_cell.length_a   1.000
_cell.length_b   1.000
_cell.length_c   1.000
_cell.angle_alpha   90.00
_cell.angle_beta   90.00
_cell.angle_gamma   90.00
#
_symmetry.space_group_name_H-M   'P 1'
#
loop_
_entity.id
_entity.type
_entity.pdbx_description
1 polymer ?
#
loop_
_entity_poly.entity_id
_entity_poly.type
_entity_poly.pdbx_seq_one_letter_code
_entity_poly.pdbx_strand_id
1 'polypeptide(L)'
;MSTVMKQPIAGVTAPETREVTVMTVWPTLGAYGAGRVIGQLCSIRAGVGFFSLGKLLALLLIAPAIGLYVFSLLPGVTKRYRLTNRRVIVQAGLRGVDERWVDFDRFDAIDVEVLPGQEWYPAGDLVFRNGQIETFRLAGVSRPETFRHTCLATRRGYLGAAESQ
;
A
#
# COMPACT_ATOMS: atom_id res chain seq x y z
N MET A 1 42.77 -13.39 18.52
CA MET A 1 41.68 -12.40 18.61
C MET A 1 40.42 -13.06 18.10
N SER A 2 39.57 -13.53 19.02
CA SER A 2 38.30 -14.18 18.65
C SER A 2 37.27 -13.12 18.33
N THR A 3 36.84 -13.04 17.07
CA THR A 3 35.74 -12.20 16.65
C THR A 3 34.44 -12.83 17.18
N VAL A 4 33.89 -12.26 18.25
CA VAL A 4 32.57 -12.67 18.77
C VAL A 4 31.55 -12.30 17.70
N MET A 5 31.07 -13.29 16.98
CA MET A 5 29.87 -13.12 16.13
C MET A 5 28.68 -12.85 17.03
N LYS A 6 28.23 -11.58 17.06
CA LYS A 6 27.01 -11.16 17.72
C LYS A 6 25.84 -11.81 16.99
N GLN A 7 25.17 -12.77 17.63
CA GLN A 7 23.98 -13.42 17.05
C GLN A 7 22.87 -12.38 16.84
N PRO A 8 22.23 -12.34 15.67
CA PRO A 8 21.14 -11.42 15.44
C PRO A 8 19.95 -11.76 16.36
N ILE A 9 19.48 -10.76 17.09
CA ILE A 9 18.28 -10.87 17.90
C ILE A 9 17.10 -11.00 16.93
N ALA A 10 16.26 -12.03 17.11
CA ALA A 10 15.08 -12.26 16.27
C ALA A 10 14.20 -11.00 16.24
N GLY A 11 14.01 -10.45 15.04
CA GLY A 11 13.20 -9.23 14.79
C GLY A 11 14.01 -7.91 14.68
N VAL A 12 15.32 -7.91 14.94
CA VAL A 12 16.19 -6.74 14.75
C VAL A 12 17.20 -7.06 13.66
N THR A 13 16.97 -6.58 12.46
CA THR A 13 17.93 -6.69 11.36
C THR A 13 18.82 -5.46 11.37
N ALA A 14 20.12 -5.61 11.59
CA ALA A 14 21.06 -4.51 11.56
C ALA A 14 20.99 -3.76 10.20
N PRO A 15 21.15 -2.41 10.17
CA PRO A 15 21.02 -1.61 8.94
C PRO A 15 22.00 -2.00 7.82
N GLU A 16 23.11 -2.64 8.15
CA GLU A 16 24.09 -3.15 7.18
C GLU A 16 23.72 -4.53 6.59
N THR A 17 22.70 -5.19 7.12
CA THR A 17 22.27 -6.49 6.63
C THR A 17 21.53 -6.31 5.29
N ARG A 18 21.62 -7.34 4.45
CA ARG A 18 20.96 -7.42 3.14
C ARG A 18 19.51 -6.92 3.19
N GLU A 19 19.10 -6.12 2.21
CA GLU A 19 17.74 -5.65 2.10
C GLU A 19 16.74 -6.82 1.98
N VAL A 20 15.81 -6.92 2.92
CA VAL A 20 14.85 -8.01 3.03
C VAL A 20 13.44 -7.46 2.90
N THR A 21 12.59 -8.17 2.16
CA THR A 21 11.17 -7.82 2.04
C THR A 21 10.44 -8.20 3.32
N VAL A 22 9.78 -7.24 3.94
CA VAL A 22 8.93 -7.42 5.13
C VAL A 22 7.50 -7.74 4.72
N MET A 23 6.96 -6.97 3.76
CA MET A 23 5.56 -7.11 3.31
C MET A 23 5.43 -6.69 1.85
N THR A 24 4.51 -7.34 1.13
CA THR A 24 4.12 -6.94 -0.22
C THR A 24 2.61 -6.82 -0.27
N VAL A 25 2.10 -5.73 -0.83
CA VAL A 25 0.67 -5.51 -1.06
C VAL A 25 0.43 -5.06 -2.50
N TRP A 26 -0.78 -5.34 -2.99
CA TRP A 26 -1.22 -4.98 -4.32
C TRP A 26 -2.25 -3.85 -4.22
N PRO A 27 -2.21 -2.87 -5.11
CA PRO A 27 -3.26 -1.87 -5.17
C PRO A 27 -4.60 -2.52 -5.53
N THR A 28 -5.68 -1.99 -4.97
CA THR A 28 -7.05 -2.37 -5.34
C THR A 28 -7.50 -1.60 -6.57
N LEU A 29 -8.68 -1.96 -7.12
CA LEU A 29 -9.31 -1.15 -8.18
C LEU A 29 -9.54 0.31 -7.76
N GLY A 30 -9.68 0.58 -6.46
CA GLY A 30 -9.78 1.93 -5.91
C GLY A 30 -8.56 2.82 -6.14
N ALA A 31 -7.41 2.26 -6.53
CA ALA A 31 -6.24 3.03 -6.97
C ALA A 31 -6.51 3.77 -8.31
N TYR A 32 -7.41 3.26 -9.13
CA TYR A 32 -7.73 3.80 -10.44
C TYR A 32 -8.99 4.65 -10.39
N GLY A 33 -9.01 5.76 -11.17
CA GLY A 33 -10.18 6.65 -11.24
C GLY A 33 -11.46 5.95 -11.63
N ALA A 34 -11.42 5.08 -12.66
CA ALA A 34 -12.57 4.28 -13.09
C ALA A 34 -13.06 3.34 -11.97
N GLY A 35 -12.16 2.70 -11.22
CA GLY A 35 -12.51 1.86 -10.08
C GLY A 35 -13.22 2.65 -8.97
N ARG A 36 -12.74 3.87 -8.68
CA ARG A 36 -13.41 4.75 -7.70
C ARG A 36 -14.82 5.15 -8.11
N VAL A 37 -15.03 5.46 -9.40
CA VAL A 37 -16.39 5.74 -9.92
C VAL A 37 -17.31 4.53 -9.73
N ILE A 38 -16.84 3.32 -10.06
CA ILE A 38 -17.59 2.08 -9.80
C ILE A 38 -17.92 1.96 -8.31
N GLY A 39 -16.94 2.17 -7.44
CA GLY A 39 -17.13 2.13 -5.99
C GLY A 39 -18.16 3.14 -5.49
N GLN A 40 -18.12 4.38 -5.98
CA GLN A 40 -19.13 5.41 -5.66
C GLN A 40 -20.54 5.01 -6.07
N LEU A 41 -20.71 4.52 -7.29
CA LEU A 41 -22.01 4.06 -7.80
C LEU A 41 -22.56 2.88 -6.98
N CYS A 42 -21.68 1.93 -6.60
CA CYS A 42 -22.06 0.79 -5.77
C CYS A 42 -22.37 1.18 -4.31
N SER A 43 -21.86 2.31 -3.83
CA SER A 43 -22.08 2.83 -2.48
C SER A 43 -23.43 3.53 -2.29
N ILE A 44 -24.21 3.76 -3.36
CA ILE A 44 -25.52 4.44 -3.30
C ILE A 44 -26.48 3.59 -2.48
N ARG A 45 -26.93 4.13 -1.34
CA ARG A 45 -27.84 3.45 -0.40
C ARG A 45 -29.33 3.72 -0.67
N ALA A 46 -29.68 4.37 -1.80
CA ALA A 46 -31.06 4.61 -2.15
C ALA A 46 -31.80 3.30 -2.47
N GLY A 47 -32.95 3.09 -1.86
CA GLY A 47 -33.79 1.89 -2.05
C GLY A 47 -34.45 1.43 -0.78
N VAL A 48 -35.40 0.47 -0.91
CA VAL A 48 -36.18 -0.08 0.20
C VAL A 48 -35.79 -1.54 0.43
N GLY A 49 -35.43 -1.87 1.66
CA GLY A 49 -35.13 -3.23 2.09
C GLY A 49 -33.94 -3.87 1.36
N PHE A 50 -34.14 -5.05 0.80
CA PHE A 50 -33.12 -5.84 0.15
C PHE A 50 -32.64 -5.28 -1.20
N PHE A 51 -33.50 -4.53 -1.88
CA PHE A 51 -33.24 -3.92 -3.19
C PHE A 51 -32.76 -2.48 -3.03
N SER A 52 -31.47 -2.25 -2.96
CA SER A 52 -30.87 -0.91 -3.04
C SER A 52 -30.36 -0.65 -4.45
N LEU A 53 -30.45 0.59 -4.90
CA LEU A 53 -29.97 1.02 -6.22
C LEU A 53 -28.47 0.67 -6.38
N GLY A 54 -27.68 0.83 -5.32
CA GLY A 54 -26.27 0.48 -5.32
C GLY A 54 -26.02 -1.02 -5.59
N LYS A 55 -26.86 -1.93 -5.06
CA LYS A 55 -26.73 -3.37 -5.33
C LYS A 55 -27.09 -3.73 -6.78
N LEU A 56 -28.11 -3.09 -7.34
CA LEU A 56 -28.47 -3.28 -8.75
C LEU A 56 -27.37 -2.76 -9.67
N LEU A 57 -26.81 -1.59 -9.36
CA LEU A 57 -25.68 -1.04 -10.07
C LEU A 57 -24.43 -1.92 -9.91
N ALA A 58 -24.17 -2.47 -8.72
CA ALA A 58 -23.08 -3.40 -8.52
C ALA A 58 -23.19 -4.63 -9.43
N LEU A 59 -24.40 -5.19 -9.56
CA LEU A 59 -24.65 -6.33 -10.46
C LEU A 59 -24.38 -5.95 -11.92
N LEU A 60 -24.85 -4.78 -12.36
CA LEU A 60 -24.66 -4.28 -13.73
C LEU A 60 -23.17 -3.98 -14.00
N LEU A 61 -22.45 -3.50 -12.99
CA LEU A 61 -21.05 -3.09 -13.11
C LEU A 61 -20.04 -4.25 -12.91
N ILE A 62 -20.51 -5.50 -12.72
CA ILE A 62 -19.61 -6.67 -12.60
C ILE A 62 -18.73 -6.81 -13.85
N ALA A 63 -19.32 -6.74 -15.04
CA ALA A 63 -18.56 -6.90 -16.29
C ALA A 63 -17.48 -5.82 -16.49
N PRO A 64 -17.77 -4.50 -16.37
CA PRO A 64 -16.76 -3.48 -16.44
C PRO A 64 -15.73 -3.57 -15.29
N ALA A 65 -16.14 -3.98 -14.08
CA ALA A 65 -15.21 -4.19 -12.97
C ALA A 65 -14.21 -5.33 -13.25
N ILE A 66 -14.68 -6.45 -13.80
CA ILE A 66 -13.83 -7.56 -14.23
C ILE A 66 -12.89 -7.10 -15.35
N GLY A 67 -13.39 -6.35 -16.33
CA GLY A 67 -12.57 -5.78 -17.43
C GLY A 67 -11.45 -4.89 -16.88
N LEU A 68 -11.77 -4.00 -15.93
CA LEU A 68 -10.78 -3.14 -15.28
C LEU A 68 -9.77 -3.94 -14.46
N TYR A 69 -10.23 -5.00 -13.78
CA TYR A 69 -9.35 -5.89 -13.03
C TYR A 69 -8.36 -6.62 -13.95
N VAL A 70 -8.85 -7.20 -15.05
CA VAL A 70 -8.00 -7.85 -16.06
C VAL A 70 -7.02 -6.86 -16.67
N PHE A 71 -7.48 -5.64 -16.97
CA PHE A 71 -6.61 -4.56 -17.44
C PHE A 71 -5.50 -4.22 -16.44
N SER A 72 -5.81 -4.20 -15.15
CA SER A 72 -4.81 -3.94 -14.09
C SER A 72 -3.75 -5.03 -13.96
N LEU A 73 -3.99 -6.23 -14.49
CA LEU A 73 -3.03 -7.35 -14.51
C LEU A 73 -2.08 -7.30 -15.72
N LEU A 74 -2.32 -6.41 -16.69
CA LEU A 74 -1.42 -6.28 -17.84
C LEU A 74 -0.01 -5.90 -17.42
N PRO A 75 1.03 -6.45 -18.08
CA PRO A 75 2.43 -6.29 -17.68
C PRO A 75 2.90 -4.85 -17.49
N GLY A 76 2.33 -3.91 -18.25
CA GLY A 76 2.67 -2.48 -18.19
C GLY A 76 1.86 -1.67 -17.15
N VAL A 77 0.77 -2.24 -16.62
CA VAL A 77 -0.15 -1.56 -15.70
C VAL A 77 -0.02 -2.09 -14.26
N THR A 78 0.36 -3.36 -14.14
CA THR A 78 0.49 -4.03 -12.83
C THR A 78 1.47 -3.28 -11.94
N LYS A 79 1.00 -2.88 -10.77
CA LYS A 79 1.83 -2.30 -9.70
C LYS A 79 1.76 -3.16 -8.46
N ARG A 80 2.82 -3.11 -7.66
CA ARG A 80 2.87 -3.69 -6.32
C ARG A 80 3.70 -2.81 -5.40
N TYR A 81 3.33 -2.81 -4.14
CA TYR A 81 4.00 -2.05 -3.10
C TYR A 81 4.78 -3.01 -2.22
N ARG A 82 6.08 -2.83 -2.13
CA ARG A 82 6.98 -3.66 -1.35
C ARG A 82 7.58 -2.85 -0.21
N LEU A 83 7.33 -3.28 1.01
CA LEU A 83 7.98 -2.80 2.20
C LEU A 83 9.22 -3.64 2.46
N THR A 84 10.37 -3.00 2.59
CA THR A 84 11.61 -3.64 3.00
C THR A 84 12.03 -3.17 4.39
N ASN A 85 13.13 -3.69 4.90
CA ASN A 85 13.72 -3.24 6.16
C ASN A 85 14.41 -1.86 6.08
N ARG A 86 14.41 -1.18 4.91
CA ARG A 86 15.06 0.13 4.68
C ARG A 86 14.17 1.16 4.04
N ARG A 87 13.25 0.74 3.18
CA ARG A 87 12.46 1.63 2.33
C ARG A 87 11.15 1.01 1.89
N VAL A 88 10.28 1.85 1.35
CA VAL A 88 9.04 1.45 0.69
C VAL A 88 9.20 1.65 -0.80
N ILE A 89 8.89 0.62 -1.59
CA ILE A 89 9.15 0.57 -3.03
C ILE A 89 7.84 0.37 -3.77
N VAL A 90 7.61 1.14 -4.83
CA VAL A 90 6.61 0.88 -5.87
C VAL A 90 7.28 0.15 -7.00
N GLN A 91 6.84 -1.06 -7.27
CA GLN A 91 7.32 -1.85 -8.39
C GLN A 91 6.26 -1.91 -9.48
N ALA A 92 6.72 -1.81 -10.74
CA ALA A 92 5.89 -1.92 -11.92
C ALA A 92 6.16 -3.22 -12.68
N GLY A 93 5.12 -3.73 -13.33
CA GLY A 93 5.18 -4.90 -14.20
C GLY A 93 5.32 -6.23 -13.46
N LEU A 94 5.15 -7.33 -14.19
CA LEU A 94 5.24 -8.70 -13.65
C LEU A 94 6.64 -9.03 -13.13
N ARG A 95 7.68 -8.47 -13.73
CA ARG A 95 9.07 -8.66 -13.30
C ARG A 95 9.42 -7.86 -12.05
N GLY A 96 8.56 -6.91 -11.64
CA GLY A 96 8.75 -6.11 -10.44
C GLY A 96 9.94 -5.17 -10.51
N VAL A 97 9.99 -4.38 -11.57
CA VAL A 97 11.00 -3.33 -11.73
C VAL A 97 10.68 -2.19 -10.76
N ASP A 98 11.66 -1.76 -9.97
CA ASP A 98 11.52 -0.66 -9.04
C ASP A 98 11.29 0.65 -9.82
N GLU A 99 10.12 1.26 -9.64
CA GLU A 99 9.72 2.51 -10.31
C GLU A 99 10.02 3.73 -9.43
N ARG A 100 9.63 3.65 -8.17
CA ARG A 100 9.80 4.72 -7.18
C ARG A 100 9.98 4.11 -5.79
N TRP A 101 10.66 4.82 -4.91
CA TRP A 101 10.80 4.41 -3.51
C TRP A 101 10.90 5.61 -2.59
N VAL A 102 10.69 5.38 -1.30
CA VAL A 102 10.95 6.33 -0.23
C VAL A 102 11.72 5.62 0.88
N ASP A 103 12.86 6.17 1.27
CA ASP A 103 13.67 5.65 2.37
C ASP A 103 13.08 6.08 3.73
N PHE A 104 13.36 5.34 4.79
CA PHE A 104 12.75 5.56 6.12
C PHE A 104 13.18 6.86 6.81
N ASP A 105 14.25 7.49 6.36
CA ASP A 105 14.72 8.79 6.83
C ASP A 105 14.02 9.97 6.13
N ARG A 106 13.30 9.73 5.04
CA ARG A 106 12.65 10.75 4.21
C ARG A 106 11.22 11.10 4.62
N PHE A 107 10.67 10.46 5.62
CA PHE A 107 9.35 10.77 6.15
C PHE A 107 9.31 10.56 7.66
N ASP A 108 8.45 11.30 8.33
CA ASP A 108 8.21 11.21 9.79
C ASP A 108 6.82 10.66 10.11
N ALA A 109 5.85 10.87 9.23
CA ALA A 109 4.47 10.44 9.40
C ALA A 109 3.92 9.75 8.16
N ILE A 110 2.90 8.90 8.39
CA ILE A 110 2.11 8.26 7.33
C ILE A 110 0.64 8.49 7.67
N ASP A 111 -0.06 9.19 6.78
CA ASP A 111 -1.50 9.40 6.88
C ASP A 111 -2.25 8.43 5.97
N VAL A 112 -3.48 8.11 6.34
CA VAL A 112 -4.41 7.34 5.52
C VAL A 112 -5.48 8.27 5.02
N GLU A 113 -5.55 8.43 3.70
CA GLU A 113 -6.62 9.18 3.02
C GLU A 113 -7.53 8.20 2.29
N VAL A 114 -8.82 8.23 2.61
CA VAL A 114 -9.81 7.42 1.90
C VAL A 114 -10.55 8.32 0.92
N LEU A 115 -10.26 8.14 -0.36
CA LEU A 115 -10.90 8.89 -1.42
C LEU A 115 -12.31 8.33 -1.72
N PRO A 116 -13.24 9.17 -2.20
CA PRO A 116 -14.59 8.73 -2.56
C PRO A 116 -14.56 7.51 -3.50
N GLY A 117 -15.29 6.45 -3.12
CA GLY A 117 -15.35 5.18 -3.83
C GLY A 117 -14.30 4.14 -3.41
N GLN A 118 -13.25 4.52 -2.67
CA GLN A 118 -12.29 3.55 -2.11
C GLN A 118 -12.89 2.75 -0.95
N GLU A 119 -13.83 3.31 -0.22
CA GLU A 119 -14.56 2.65 0.89
C GLU A 119 -15.19 1.33 0.47
N TRP A 120 -15.66 1.24 -0.78
CA TRP A 120 -16.22 0.02 -1.35
C TRP A 120 -15.23 -1.15 -1.42
N TYR A 121 -13.95 -0.84 -1.60
CA TYR A 121 -12.86 -1.82 -1.75
C TYR A 121 -12.04 -2.04 -0.48
N PRO A 122 -12.49 -1.70 0.72
CA PRO A 122 -11.72 -1.42 1.94
C PRO A 122 -10.26 -1.00 1.66
N ALA A 123 -10.13 0.10 0.93
CA ALA A 123 -8.86 0.64 0.48
C ALA A 123 -8.69 2.11 0.84
N GLY A 124 -7.47 2.61 0.81
CA GLY A 124 -7.13 4.01 1.00
C GLY A 124 -5.74 4.31 0.45
N ASP A 125 -5.47 5.58 0.28
CA ASP A 125 -4.15 6.06 -0.09
C ASP A 125 -3.29 6.23 1.16
N LEU A 126 -2.04 5.81 1.10
CA LEU A 126 -1.05 6.10 2.14
C LEU A 126 -0.21 7.29 1.71
N VAL A 127 -0.27 8.35 2.48
CA VAL A 127 0.44 9.60 2.26
C VAL A 127 1.60 9.70 3.23
N PHE A 128 2.80 9.63 2.71
CA PHE A 128 4.03 9.77 3.50
C PHE A 128 4.42 11.24 3.57
N ARG A 129 4.60 11.77 4.77
CA ARG A 129 4.91 13.17 5.00
C ARG A 129 6.25 13.32 5.71
N ASN A 130 6.90 14.46 5.43
CA ASN A 130 8.00 14.99 6.21
C ASN A 130 7.58 16.39 6.71
N GLY A 131 7.21 16.48 7.97
CA GLY A 131 6.49 17.64 8.52
C GLY A 131 5.15 17.86 7.80
N GLN A 132 4.99 18.99 7.14
CA GLN A 132 3.76 19.33 6.39
C GLN A 132 3.83 18.94 4.90
N ILE A 133 4.97 18.46 4.41
CA ILE A 133 5.18 18.20 2.99
C ILE A 133 4.91 16.74 2.68
N GLU A 134 4.05 16.48 1.68
CA GLU A 134 3.87 15.15 1.11
C GLU A 134 5.13 14.79 0.30
N THR A 135 5.80 13.70 0.69
CA THR A 135 7.02 13.23 0.02
C THR A 135 6.75 12.06 -0.92
N PHE A 136 5.74 11.23 -0.57
CA PHE A 136 5.44 10.03 -1.33
C PHE A 136 3.99 9.57 -1.09
N ARG A 137 3.39 8.92 -2.10
CA ARG A 137 2.01 8.41 -2.01
C ARG A 137 1.89 7.02 -2.62
N LEU A 138 1.18 6.14 -1.91
CA LEU A 138 0.74 4.83 -2.41
C LEU A 138 -0.77 4.86 -2.57
N ALA A 139 -1.26 4.69 -3.81
CA ALA A 139 -2.67 4.77 -4.11
C ALA A 139 -3.40 3.44 -3.91
N GLY A 140 -4.59 3.49 -3.33
CA GLY A 140 -5.52 2.36 -3.25
C GLY A 140 -4.98 1.13 -2.54
N VAL A 141 -4.23 1.31 -1.48
CA VAL A 141 -3.68 0.20 -0.66
C VAL A 141 -4.82 -0.53 0.01
N SER A 142 -4.85 -1.87 -0.11
CA SER A 142 -5.78 -2.71 0.63
C SER A 142 -5.42 -2.72 2.11
N ARG A 143 -6.42 -2.53 2.98
CA ARG A 143 -6.24 -2.46 4.45
C ARG A 143 -5.12 -1.49 4.84
N PRO A 144 -5.25 -0.21 4.49
CA PRO A 144 -4.16 0.77 4.59
C PRO A 144 -3.61 0.92 6.01
N GLU A 145 -4.47 0.79 7.04
CA GLU A 145 -4.04 0.88 8.45
C GLU A 145 -3.06 -0.23 8.83
N THR A 146 -3.29 -1.46 8.37
CA THR A 146 -2.40 -2.59 8.66
C THR A 146 -1.02 -2.35 8.03
N PHE A 147 -1.00 -1.90 6.77
CA PHE A 147 0.25 -1.60 6.08
C PHE A 147 0.98 -0.42 6.72
N ARG A 148 0.25 0.67 7.06
CA ARG A 148 0.76 1.82 7.81
C ARG A 148 1.43 1.40 9.11
N HIS A 149 0.73 0.59 9.92
CA HIS A 149 1.26 0.11 11.21
C HIS A 149 2.55 -0.69 11.02
N THR A 150 2.59 -1.60 10.03
CA THR A 150 3.78 -2.39 9.70
C THR A 150 4.93 -1.50 9.23
N CYS A 151 4.67 -0.49 8.37
CA CYS A 151 5.67 0.48 7.94
C CYS A 151 6.29 1.24 9.13
N LEU A 152 5.45 1.77 10.01
CA LEU A 152 5.91 2.54 11.18
C LEU A 152 6.67 1.67 12.19
N ALA A 153 6.26 0.40 12.36
CA ALA A 153 6.98 -0.54 13.21
C ALA A 153 8.36 -0.87 12.64
N THR A 154 8.43 -1.15 11.33
CA THR A 154 9.69 -1.44 10.63
C THR A 154 10.64 -0.23 10.66
N ARG A 155 10.10 0.98 10.42
CA ARG A 155 10.87 2.23 10.50
C ARG A 155 11.47 2.46 11.89
N ARG A 156 10.69 2.24 12.96
CA ARG A 156 11.21 2.36 14.34
C ARG A 156 12.36 1.39 14.60
N GLY A 157 12.23 0.15 14.13
CA GLY A 157 13.31 -0.84 14.23
C GLY A 157 14.57 -0.40 13.47
N TYR A 158 14.41 0.16 12.28
CA TYR A 158 15.52 0.67 11.47
C TYR A 158 16.26 1.84 12.16
N LEU A 159 15.51 2.85 12.63
CA LEU A 159 16.10 4.01 13.31
C LEU A 159 16.78 3.65 14.62
N GLY A 160 16.15 2.80 15.45
CA GLY A 160 16.75 2.35 16.70
C GLY A 160 18.03 1.51 16.51
N ALA A 161 18.13 0.76 15.41
CA ALA A 161 19.35 0.04 15.06
C ALA A 161 20.46 0.99 14.56
N ALA A 162 20.09 2.08 13.88
CA ALA A 162 21.03 3.11 13.41
C ALA A 162 21.62 3.95 14.56
N GLU A 163 20.82 4.23 15.61
CA GLU A 163 21.27 4.97 16.80
C GLU A 163 22.19 4.16 17.73
N SER A 164 22.21 2.83 17.58
CA SER A 164 22.99 1.92 18.43
C SER A 164 24.39 1.60 17.87
N GLN A 165 24.78 2.18 16.75
CA GLN A 165 26.09 2.06 16.10
C GLN A 165 26.95 3.28 16.35
#